data_d11bbd954c7561c1d49b3272055680bf
#
_entry.id   d11bbd954c7561c1d49b3272055680bf
#
_cell.length_a   1.000
_cell.length_b   1.000
_cell.length_c   1.000
_cell.angle_alpha   90.00
_cell.angle_beta   90.00
_cell.angle_gamma   90.00
#
_symmetry.space_group_name_H-M   'P 1'
#
loop_
_entity.id
_entity.type
_entity.pdbx_description
1 polymer ?
#
loop_
_entity_poly.entity_id
_entity_poly.type
_entity_poly.pdbx_seq_one_letter_code
_entity_poly.pdbx_strand_id
1 'polypeptide(L)'
;MTNNSDFRIEKDSMGDRQIANNVYYGIQTQRAIENFPISGIKPLPTYIDAGLYIKKAAAIVNGELDCIPADISKAIIQATDEILAGALRGQFVVDVYQAGAGTSHHMNINEVLANRALEILGDQKGNYKLVSPNDHVNYGQSTNDVIPTAIRIGGLLALSRTLQPALEQAISALEAKATEFQDIVKSGRTHLQDAVPVRLGDNFGAWAQILSEHQNRLYIAAGDLMVLGLGGSAAGTGMNTHPEYRQRVVDILSQLLEFPLEPAPHLMAAMQSMGAFVNVSGALRNLAQDLVKISHDLRLMDSGPKTGFKEIQLPPVQPGSSIMPGKYNPVMAEMTSMVCFQVMGYDNAIAFAAQAGQLELNVMMPLIAYNLIHSIEILGNTISALTTSCIQGITANKERCLAYAEGSLALVTALNTHIGYLNAAAVAKESLETGKSLRQIVLEKGLMTETELATVLDLDQMSAIVPLK
;
A
#
# COMPACT_ATOMS: atom_id res chain seq x y z
N MET A 1 -6.26 -10.79 -49.64
CA MET A 1 -5.95 -12.17 -49.25
C MET A 1 -4.95 -12.07 -48.12
N THR A 2 -5.41 -12.14 -46.88
CA THR A 2 -4.55 -12.21 -45.70
C THR A 2 -3.80 -13.53 -45.77
N ASN A 3 -2.45 -13.45 -45.69
CA ASN A 3 -1.60 -14.64 -45.72
C ASN A 3 -2.02 -15.59 -44.59
N ASN A 4 -2.26 -16.86 -44.91
CA ASN A 4 -2.66 -17.93 -43.99
C ASN A 4 -1.60 -18.20 -42.88
N SER A 5 -0.50 -17.45 -42.90
CA SER A 5 0.61 -17.48 -41.91
C SER A 5 0.40 -16.57 -40.70
N ASP A 6 -0.56 -15.65 -40.71
CA ASP A 6 -0.71 -14.63 -39.67
C ASP A 6 -1.54 -15.10 -38.46
N PHE A 7 -2.31 -16.19 -38.63
CA PHE A 7 -3.22 -16.73 -37.63
C PHE A 7 -3.09 -18.24 -37.51
N ARG A 8 -3.29 -18.76 -36.29
CA ARG A 8 -3.52 -20.16 -36.01
C ARG A 8 -4.99 -20.35 -35.58
N ILE A 9 -5.53 -21.54 -35.85
CA ILE A 9 -6.88 -21.91 -35.39
C ILE A 9 -6.75 -22.70 -34.11
N GLU A 10 -7.35 -22.22 -33.04
CA GLU A 10 -7.51 -22.96 -31.78
C GLU A 10 -8.96 -23.30 -31.55
N LYS A 11 -9.22 -24.42 -30.83
CA LYS A 11 -10.54 -24.94 -30.55
C LYS A 11 -10.75 -25.21 -29.08
N ASP A 12 -11.92 -24.84 -28.58
CA ASP A 12 -12.43 -25.21 -27.26
C ASP A 12 -13.84 -25.82 -27.35
N SER A 13 -14.49 -26.04 -26.21
CA SER A 13 -15.86 -26.62 -26.18
C SER A 13 -16.93 -25.75 -26.85
N MET A 14 -16.65 -24.47 -27.08
CA MET A 14 -17.56 -23.50 -27.71
C MET A 14 -17.27 -23.31 -29.22
N GLY A 15 -16.27 -24.01 -29.76
CA GLY A 15 -15.89 -23.94 -31.18
C GLY A 15 -14.56 -23.23 -31.44
N ASP A 16 -14.28 -22.99 -32.71
CA ASP A 16 -13.00 -22.51 -33.20
C ASP A 16 -12.87 -20.99 -33.10
N ARG A 17 -11.61 -20.49 -32.94
CA ARG A 17 -11.23 -19.07 -33.03
C ARG A 17 -9.90 -18.94 -33.78
N GLN A 18 -9.75 -17.80 -34.45
CA GLN A 18 -8.48 -17.37 -35.02
C GLN A 18 -7.69 -16.63 -33.97
N ILE A 19 -6.46 -17.07 -33.72
CA ILE A 19 -5.52 -16.44 -32.79
C ILE A 19 -4.30 -15.97 -33.59
N ALA A 20 -3.89 -14.74 -33.43
CA ALA A 20 -2.72 -14.20 -34.13
C ALA A 20 -1.46 -15.03 -33.78
N ASN A 21 -0.62 -15.34 -34.77
CA ASN A 21 0.55 -16.18 -34.55
C ASN A 21 1.65 -15.50 -33.70
N ASN A 22 1.66 -14.17 -33.63
CA ASN A 22 2.62 -13.42 -32.84
C ASN A 22 2.30 -13.35 -31.35
N VAL A 23 1.10 -13.77 -30.90
CA VAL A 23 0.73 -13.77 -29.47
C VAL A 23 0.93 -15.17 -28.85
N TYR A 24 1.14 -15.17 -27.52
CA TYR A 24 1.34 -16.37 -26.72
C TYR A 24 0.09 -16.80 -25.95
N TYR A 25 -0.90 -15.92 -25.79
CA TYR A 25 -2.19 -16.33 -25.24
C TYR A 25 -2.99 -17.14 -26.29
N GLY A 26 -3.99 -17.87 -25.82
CA GLY A 26 -4.78 -18.75 -26.64
C GLY A 26 -6.24 -18.35 -26.69
N ILE A 27 -7.09 -19.36 -27.03
CA ILE A 27 -8.52 -19.18 -27.33
C ILE A 27 -9.32 -18.67 -26.14
N GLN A 28 -9.05 -19.11 -24.90
CA GLN A 28 -9.81 -18.67 -23.73
C GLN A 28 -9.50 -17.21 -23.39
N THR A 29 -8.26 -16.80 -23.52
CA THR A 29 -7.86 -15.39 -23.36
C THR A 29 -8.48 -14.53 -24.47
N GLN A 30 -8.49 -15.00 -25.71
CA GLN A 30 -9.13 -14.27 -26.81
C GLN A 30 -10.62 -14.03 -26.53
N ARG A 31 -11.34 -15.05 -26.05
CA ARG A 31 -12.74 -14.88 -25.63
C ARG A 31 -12.88 -13.88 -24.46
N ALA A 32 -11.97 -13.90 -23.51
CA ALA A 32 -12.00 -12.96 -22.39
C ALA A 32 -11.82 -11.51 -22.86
N ILE A 33 -10.92 -11.25 -23.81
CA ILE A 33 -10.74 -9.92 -24.42
C ILE A 33 -12.03 -9.47 -25.13
N GLU A 34 -12.70 -10.38 -25.84
CA GLU A 34 -13.95 -10.09 -26.55
C GLU A 34 -15.11 -9.83 -25.59
N ASN A 35 -15.18 -10.59 -24.48
CA ASN A 35 -16.30 -10.55 -23.53
C ASN A 35 -16.21 -9.39 -22.52
N PHE A 36 -14.99 -8.97 -22.15
CA PHE A 36 -14.76 -8.04 -21.03
C PHE A 36 -13.95 -6.78 -21.44
N PRO A 37 -14.37 -6.00 -22.44
CA PRO A 37 -13.74 -4.72 -22.78
C PRO A 37 -14.28 -3.61 -21.85
N ILE A 38 -13.94 -3.65 -20.55
CA ILE A 38 -14.62 -2.83 -19.53
C ILE A 38 -13.82 -1.60 -19.17
N SER A 39 -12.60 -1.74 -18.63
CA SER A 39 -11.79 -0.62 -18.12
C SER A 39 -10.56 -0.34 -18.98
N GLY A 40 -10.06 -1.32 -19.70
CA GLY A 40 -8.76 -1.27 -20.36
C GLY A 40 -7.57 -1.45 -19.42
N ILE A 41 -7.80 -1.56 -18.09
CA ILE A 41 -6.74 -1.80 -17.11
C ILE A 41 -6.30 -3.26 -17.18
N LYS A 42 -5.00 -3.48 -17.23
CA LYS A 42 -4.39 -4.81 -17.27
C LYS A 42 -4.01 -5.28 -15.86
N PRO A 43 -3.80 -6.60 -15.66
CA PRO A 43 -3.33 -7.12 -14.39
C PRO A 43 -2.00 -6.48 -13.97
N LEU A 44 -1.87 -6.20 -12.68
CA LEU A 44 -0.64 -5.63 -12.13
C LEU A 44 0.54 -6.59 -12.29
N PRO A 45 1.75 -6.09 -12.56
CA PRO A 45 2.95 -6.94 -12.69
C PRO A 45 3.16 -7.88 -11.50
N THR A 46 2.97 -7.38 -10.28
CA THR A 46 3.10 -8.16 -9.05
C THR A 46 2.07 -9.29 -8.94
N TYR A 47 0.85 -9.07 -9.45
CA TYR A 47 -0.18 -10.13 -9.50
C TYR A 47 0.12 -11.19 -10.54
N ILE A 48 0.69 -10.80 -11.69
CA ILE A 48 1.20 -11.73 -12.71
C ILE A 48 2.33 -12.57 -12.12
N ASP A 49 3.30 -11.95 -11.44
CA ASP A 49 4.40 -12.67 -10.78
C ASP A 49 3.90 -13.73 -9.82
N ALA A 50 2.91 -13.39 -8.99
CA ALA A 50 2.31 -14.32 -8.03
C ALA A 50 1.74 -15.56 -8.72
N GLY A 51 1.00 -15.37 -9.82
CA GLY A 51 0.48 -16.47 -10.64
C GLY A 51 1.60 -17.33 -11.25
N LEU A 52 2.66 -16.70 -11.74
CA LEU A 52 3.82 -17.39 -12.30
C LEU A 52 4.56 -18.22 -11.26
N TYR A 53 4.80 -17.72 -10.05
CA TYR A 53 5.41 -18.50 -8.97
C TYR A 53 4.56 -19.74 -8.61
N ILE A 54 3.23 -19.60 -8.57
CA ILE A 54 2.35 -20.76 -8.34
C ILE A 54 2.52 -21.80 -9.45
N LYS A 55 2.56 -21.38 -10.72
CA LYS A 55 2.73 -22.31 -11.84
C LYS A 55 4.10 -22.97 -11.86
N LYS A 56 5.15 -22.24 -11.49
CA LYS A 56 6.49 -22.80 -11.31
C LYS A 56 6.52 -23.88 -10.24
N ALA A 57 6.00 -23.58 -9.05
CA ALA A 57 5.94 -24.52 -7.94
C ALA A 57 5.11 -25.76 -8.28
N ALA A 58 3.95 -25.55 -8.92
CA ALA A 58 3.09 -26.65 -9.38
C ALA A 58 3.79 -27.54 -10.43
N ALA A 59 4.51 -26.96 -11.38
CA ALA A 59 5.26 -27.73 -12.38
C ALA A 59 6.39 -28.53 -11.76
N ILE A 60 7.12 -27.99 -10.80
CA ILE A 60 8.17 -28.70 -10.06
C ILE A 60 7.55 -29.92 -9.36
N VAL A 61 6.54 -29.69 -8.53
CA VAL A 61 5.94 -30.77 -7.71
C VAL A 61 5.27 -31.85 -8.56
N ASN A 62 4.50 -31.43 -9.59
CA ASN A 62 3.83 -32.39 -10.47
C ASN A 62 4.83 -33.19 -11.32
N GLY A 63 5.97 -32.61 -11.70
CA GLY A 63 7.06 -33.33 -12.36
C GLY A 63 7.76 -34.32 -11.44
N GLU A 64 8.01 -33.96 -10.19
CA GLU A 64 8.62 -34.86 -9.17
C GLU A 64 7.69 -36.00 -8.72
N LEU A 65 6.38 -35.80 -8.83
CA LEU A 65 5.35 -36.79 -8.50
C LEU A 65 4.93 -37.64 -9.72
N ASP A 66 5.62 -37.53 -10.85
CA ASP A 66 5.31 -38.18 -12.12
C ASP A 66 3.88 -37.95 -12.62
N CYS A 67 3.26 -36.83 -12.19
CA CYS A 67 1.91 -36.43 -12.61
C CYS A 67 1.90 -35.80 -14.01
N ILE A 68 3.03 -35.19 -14.42
CA ILE A 68 3.26 -34.68 -15.78
C ILE A 68 4.63 -35.14 -16.27
N PRO A 69 4.84 -35.28 -17.61
CA PRO A 69 6.14 -35.65 -18.17
C PRO A 69 7.25 -34.69 -17.75
N ALA A 70 8.44 -35.24 -17.42
CA ALA A 70 9.54 -34.46 -16.89
C ALA A 70 10.10 -33.41 -17.85
N ASP A 71 10.05 -33.62 -19.14
CA ASP A 71 10.44 -32.66 -20.18
C ASP A 71 9.44 -31.49 -20.27
N ILE A 72 8.16 -31.77 -20.17
CA ILE A 72 7.10 -30.76 -20.11
C ILE A 72 7.22 -29.94 -18.84
N SER A 73 7.43 -30.57 -17.66
CA SER A 73 7.67 -29.86 -16.43
C SER A 73 8.83 -28.88 -16.55
N LYS A 74 9.98 -29.33 -17.05
CA LYS A 74 11.17 -28.48 -17.27
C LYS A 74 10.89 -27.31 -18.22
N ALA A 75 10.14 -27.56 -19.31
CA ALA A 75 9.78 -26.51 -20.27
C ALA A 75 8.86 -25.45 -19.65
N ILE A 76 7.89 -25.86 -18.81
CA ILE A 76 7.01 -24.93 -18.07
C ILE A 76 7.83 -24.09 -17.06
N ILE A 77 8.75 -24.71 -16.32
CA ILE A 77 9.62 -24.03 -15.36
C ILE A 77 10.47 -22.98 -16.09
N GLN A 78 11.13 -23.37 -17.21
CA GLN A 78 11.93 -22.44 -18.00
C GLN A 78 11.09 -21.29 -18.57
N ALA A 79 9.89 -21.56 -19.12
CA ALA A 79 8.99 -20.53 -19.61
C ALA A 79 8.61 -19.54 -18.50
N THR A 80 8.37 -20.05 -17.29
CA THR A 80 8.05 -19.21 -16.14
C THR A 80 9.23 -18.32 -15.76
N ASP A 81 10.45 -18.86 -15.72
CA ASP A 81 11.65 -18.10 -15.38
C ASP A 81 11.94 -16.98 -16.40
N GLU A 82 11.77 -17.26 -17.68
CA GLU A 82 11.92 -16.24 -18.73
C GLU A 82 10.90 -15.09 -18.56
N ILE A 83 9.66 -15.40 -18.19
CA ILE A 83 8.61 -14.39 -18.00
C ILE A 83 8.85 -13.61 -16.70
N LEU A 84 9.26 -14.25 -15.62
CA LEU A 84 9.67 -13.57 -14.37
C LEU A 84 10.86 -12.64 -14.61
N ALA A 85 11.79 -13.01 -15.51
CA ALA A 85 12.91 -12.17 -15.92
C ALA A 85 12.50 -10.98 -16.84
N GLY A 86 11.22 -10.86 -17.22
CA GLY A 86 10.70 -9.74 -17.99
C GLY A 86 10.23 -10.05 -19.40
N ALA A 87 10.44 -11.28 -19.90
CA ALA A 87 9.96 -11.67 -21.23
C ALA A 87 8.43 -11.73 -21.28
N LEU A 88 7.85 -11.50 -22.46
CA LEU A 88 6.42 -11.74 -22.74
C LEU A 88 5.42 -11.00 -21.81
N ARG A 89 5.82 -10.00 -21.04
CA ARG A 89 4.94 -9.27 -20.11
C ARG A 89 3.71 -8.67 -20.79
N GLY A 90 3.81 -8.26 -22.04
CA GLY A 90 2.69 -7.74 -22.84
C GLY A 90 1.66 -8.77 -23.24
N GLN A 91 1.82 -10.07 -22.88
CA GLN A 91 0.89 -11.15 -23.21
C GLN A 91 -0.21 -11.35 -22.15
N PHE A 92 -0.13 -10.67 -21.01
CA PHE A 92 -1.17 -10.66 -19.97
C PHE A 92 -2.12 -9.52 -20.23
N VAL A 93 -3.19 -9.80 -20.97
CA VAL A 93 -3.99 -8.79 -21.68
C VAL A 93 -5.43 -8.66 -21.20
N VAL A 94 -5.88 -9.53 -20.28
CA VAL A 94 -7.26 -9.52 -19.79
C VAL A 94 -7.55 -8.27 -18.92
N ASP A 95 -8.80 -7.79 -18.97
CA ASP A 95 -9.23 -6.68 -18.12
C ASP A 95 -9.28 -7.11 -16.63
N VAL A 96 -9.09 -6.18 -15.72
CA VAL A 96 -9.23 -6.45 -14.28
C VAL A 96 -10.67 -6.80 -13.90
N TYR A 97 -11.66 -6.29 -14.63
CA TYR A 97 -13.07 -6.71 -14.54
C TYR A 97 -13.33 -7.84 -15.56
N GLN A 98 -13.38 -9.04 -15.08
CA GLN A 98 -13.37 -10.26 -15.90
C GLN A 98 -14.30 -11.33 -15.32
N ALA A 99 -14.20 -12.57 -15.85
CA ALA A 99 -14.95 -13.71 -15.33
C ALA A 99 -14.75 -13.83 -13.79
N GLY A 100 -15.84 -14.07 -13.07
CA GLY A 100 -15.81 -14.30 -11.63
C GLY A 100 -14.80 -15.39 -11.25
N ALA A 101 -14.34 -15.35 -10.02
CA ALA A 101 -13.22 -16.15 -9.51
C ALA A 101 -11.84 -15.86 -10.18
N GLY A 102 -11.77 -15.13 -11.31
CA GLY A 102 -10.54 -14.79 -11.99
C GLY A 102 -10.09 -15.77 -13.07
N THR A 103 -11.01 -16.56 -13.61
CA THR A 103 -10.70 -17.61 -14.61
C THR A 103 -10.02 -17.04 -15.86
N SER A 104 -10.38 -15.83 -16.30
CA SER A 104 -9.77 -15.22 -17.48
C SER A 104 -8.28 -14.96 -17.28
N HIS A 105 -7.87 -14.39 -16.15
CA HIS A 105 -6.46 -14.17 -15.81
C HIS A 105 -5.70 -15.49 -15.61
N HIS A 106 -6.32 -16.43 -14.92
CA HIS A 106 -5.75 -17.75 -14.69
C HIS A 106 -5.45 -18.47 -16.01
N MET A 107 -6.43 -18.50 -16.95
CA MET A 107 -6.23 -19.11 -18.26
C MET A 107 -5.24 -18.33 -19.12
N ASN A 108 -5.20 -17.00 -19.02
CA ASN A 108 -4.18 -16.21 -19.73
C ASN A 108 -2.76 -16.64 -19.31
N ILE A 109 -2.51 -16.86 -18.02
CA ILE A 109 -1.22 -17.39 -17.52
C ILE A 109 -0.98 -18.80 -18.10
N ASN A 110 -1.97 -19.70 -18.00
CA ASN A 110 -1.84 -21.08 -18.45
C ASN A 110 -1.51 -21.17 -19.94
N GLU A 111 -2.22 -20.40 -20.79
CA GLU A 111 -2.03 -20.40 -22.24
C GLU A 111 -0.69 -19.81 -22.66
N VAL A 112 -0.25 -18.71 -22.03
CA VAL A 112 1.06 -18.11 -22.31
C VAL A 112 2.19 -19.08 -21.94
N LEU A 113 2.12 -19.73 -20.78
CA LEU A 113 3.10 -20.72 -20.36
C LEU A 113 3.11 -21.95 -21.28
N ALA A 114 1.93 -22.49 -21.65
CA ALA A 114 1.84 -23.63 -22.54
C ALA A 114 2.45 -23.34 -23.91
N ASN A 115 2.14 -22.19 -24.51
CA ASN A 115 2.66 -21.80 -25.80
C ASN A 115 4.18 -21.52 -25.77
N ARG A 116 4.70 -20.95 -24.66
CA ARG A 116 6.14 -20.77 -24.54
C ARG A 116 6.86 -22.11 -24.29
N ALA A 117 6.28 -23.00 -23.50
CA ALA A 117 6.82 -24.35 -23.30
C ALA A 117 6.86 -25.17 -24.60
N LEU A 118 5.84 -25.05 -25.47
CA LEU A 118 5.83 -25.66 -26.81
C LEU A 118 7.02 -25.19 -27.64
N GLU A 119 7.30 -23.90 -27.71
CA GLU A 119 8.47 -23.38 -28.43
C GLU A 119 9.80 -23.87 -27.83
N ILE A 120 9.92 -23.96 -26.51
CA ILE A 120 11.10 -24.50 -25.82
C ILE A 120 11.35 -25.95 -26.22
N LEU A 121 10.28 -26.73 -26.41
CA LEU A 121 10.35 -28.11 -26.89
C LEU A 121 10.51 -28.25 -28.41
N GLY A 122 10.60 -27.14 -29.13
CA GLY A 122 10.78 -27.12 -30.59
C GLY A 122 9.50 -27.34 -31.40
N ASP A 123 8.33 -27.12 -30.80
CA ASP A 123 7.02 -27.29 -31.43
C ASP A 123 6.32 -25.91 -31.64
N GLN A 124 5.19 -25.95 -32.34
CA GLN A 124 4.41 -24.77 -32.70
C GLN A 124 3.39 -24.40 -31.61
N LYS A 125 3.20 -23.10 -31.39
CA LYS A 125 2.12 -22.58 -30.54
C LYS A 125 0.75 -23.15 -30.95
N GLY A 126 -0.08 -23.48 -29.96
CA GLY A 126 -1.39 -24.07 -30.18
C GLY A 126 -1.41 -25.59 -30.31
N ASN A 127 -0.27 -26.29 -30.34
CA ASN A 127 -0.23 -27.75 -30.28
C ASN A 127 -0.49 -28.30 -28.87
N TYR A 128 -1.68 -28.06 -28.38
CA TYR A 128 -2.10 -28.47 -27.01
C TYR A 128 -2.19 -29.97 -26.78
N LYS A 129 -1.95 -30.80 -27.85
CA LYS A 129 -1.76 -32.24 -27.70
C LYS A 129 -0.42 -32.57 -27.02
N LEU A 130 0.61 -31.75 -27.23
CA LEU A 130 1.92 -31.93 -26.60
C LEU A 130 1.98 -31.20 -25.24
N VAL A 131 1.68 -29.89 -25.19
CA VAL A 131 1.60 -29.13 -23.92
C VAL A 131 0.24 -28.45 -23.82
N SER A 132 -0.64 -29.00 -22.98
CA SER A 132 -1.98 -28.48 -22.72
C SER A 132 -1.96 -27.43 -21.60
N PRO A 133 -2.60 -26.26 -21.77
CA PRO A 133 -2.81 -25.31 -20.68
C PRO A 133 -3.58 -25.93 -19.50
N ASN A 134 -4.52 -26.82 -19.77
CA ASN A 134 -5.37 -27.44 -18.75
C ASN A 134 -4.74 -28.69 -18.15
N ASP A 135 -4.22 -29.62 -18.98
CA ASP A 135 -3.81 -30.95 -18.51
C ASP A 135 -2.37 -30.98 -17.99
N HIS A 136 -1.51 -29.99 -18.37
CA HIS A 136 -0.12 -29.91 -17.94
C HIS A 136 0.14 -28.69 -17.07
N VAL A 137 -0.05 -27.45 -17.57
CA VAL A 137 0.23 -26.23 -16.79
C VAL A 137 -0.69 -26.11 -15.58
N ASN A 138 -1.95 -26.55 -15.72
CA ASN A 138 -2.97 -26.49 -14.67
C ASN A 138 -3.23 -27.84 -13.98
N TYR A 139 -2.38 -28.84 -14.15
CA TYR A 139 -2.59 -30.16 -13.54
C TYR A 139 -2.77 -30.06 -12.02
N GLY A 140 -3.82 -30.69 -11.49
CA GLY A 140 -4.13 -30.70 -10.06
C GLY A 140 -4.55 -29.34 -9.46
N GLN A 141 -4.92 -28.38 -10.29
CA GLN A 141 -5.28 -27.02 -9.86
C GLN A 141 -6.66 -26.60 -10.36
N SER A 142 -7.25 -25.64 -9.68
CA SER A 142 -8.46 -24.93 -10.12
C SER A 142 -8.22 -23.42 -10.04
N THR A 143 -8.95 -22.63 -10.79
CA THR A 143 -9.03 -21.18 -10.58
C THR A 143 -9.34 -20.85 -9.11
N ASN A 144 -10.17 -21.67 -8.50
CA ASN A 144 -10.75 -21.43 -7.17
C ASN A 144 -9.74 -21.54 -6.03
N ASP A 145 -8.64 -22.27 -6.18
CA ASP A 145 -7.55 -22.33 -5.22
C ASP A 145 -6.31 -21.51 -5.65
N VAL A 146 -6.07 -21.40 -6.97
CA VAL A 146 -4.94 -20.65 -7.53
C VAL A 146 -5.12 -19.13 -7.36
N ILE A 147 -6.29 -18.59 -7.69
CA ILE A 147 -6.51 -17.14 -7.68
C ILE A 147 -6.43 -16.54 -6.26
N PRO A 148 -7.12 -17.06 -5.23
CA PRO A 148 -6.94 -16.54 -3.88
C PRO A 148 -5.52 -16.70 -3.36
N THR A 149 -4.80 -17.75 -3.77
CA THR A 149 -3.37 -17.90 -3.49
C THR A 149 -2.54 -16.82 -4.19
N ALA A 150 -2.83 -16.50 -5.46
CA ALA A 150 -2.14 -15.44 -6.19
C ALA A 150 -2.40 -14.05 -5.58
N ILE A 151 -3.60 -13.78 -5.05
CA ILE A 151 -3.89 -12.52 -4.34
C ILE A 151 -3.06 -12.42 -3.06
N ARG A 152 -2.93 -13.52 -2.28
CA ARG A 152 -2.11 -13.59 -1.07
C ARG A 152 -0.64 -13.34 -1.37
N ILE A 153 -0.07 -14.07 -2.31
CA ILE A 153 1.32 -13.92 -2.73
C ILE A 153 1.56 -12.53 -3.33
N GLY A 154 0.67 -12.04 -4.21
CA GLY A 154 0.77 -10.70 -4.77
C GLY A 154 0.72 -9.60 -3.71
N GLY A 155 -0.13 -9.74 -2.70
CA GLY A 155 -0.16 -8.86 -1.53
C GLY A 155 1.15 -8.87 -0.74
N LEU A 156 1.69 -10.06 -0.44
CA LEU A 156 2.98 -10.20 0.27
C LEU A 156 4.14 -9.60 -0.53
N LEU A 157 4.20 -9.85 -1.84
CA LEU A 157 5.22 -9.27 -2.72
C LEU A 157 5.11 -7.74 -2.80
N ALA A 158 3.92 -7.19 -2.92
CA ALA A 158 3.72 -5.74 -2.94
C ALA A 158 4.09 -5.09 -1.60
N LEU A 159 3.72 -5.72 -0.48
CA LEU A 159 4.10 -5.26 0.87
C LEU A 159 5.63 -5.25 1.02
N SER A 160 6.30 -6.36 0.72
CA SER A 160 7.75 -6.50 0.94
C SER A 160 8.59 -5.67 -0.02
N ARG A 161 8.19 -5.55 -1.30
CA ARG A 161 8.99 -4.87 -2.33
C ARG A 161 8.74 -3.36 -2.41
N THR A 162 7.57 -2.88 -1.98
CA THR A 162 7.16 -1.51 -2.23
C THR A 162 6.78 -0.75 -0.95
N LEU A 163 5.82 -1.26 -0.17
CA LEU A 163 5.29 -0.49 0.96
C LEU A 163 6.22 -0.49 2.17
N GLN A 164 6.76 -1.65 2.54
CA GLN A 164 7.59 -1.77 3.74
C GLN A 164 8.89 -0.96 3.63
N PRO A 165 9.67 -1.02 2.54
CA PRO A 165 10.85 -0.16 2.39
C PRO A 165 10.52 1.34 2.40
N ALA A 166 9.37 1.73 1.82
CA ALA A 166 8.93 3.12 1.82
C ALA A 166 8.58 3.62 3.22
N LEU A 167 7.93 2.79 4.06
CA LEU A 167 7.64 3.11 5.46
C LEU A 167 8.92 3.25 6.28
N GLU A 168 9.87 2.33 6.15
CA GLU A 168 11.17 2.39 6.83
C GLU A 168 11.92 3.69 6.50
N GLN A 169 11.95 4.05 5.22
CA GLN A 169 12.56 5.30 4.77
C GLN A 169 11.84 6.53 5.35
N ALA A 170 10.50 6.52 5.38
CA ALA A 170 9.72 7.64 5.92
C ALA A 170 9.91 7.80 7.43
N ILE A 171 9.89 6.70 8.18
CA ILE A 171 10.13 6.69 9.64
C ILE A 171 11.52 7.30 9.93
N SER A 172 12.57 6.78 9.28
CA SER A 172 13.92 7.29 9.47
C SER A 172 14.07 8.77 9.11
N ALA A 173 13.41 9.24 8.05
CA ALA A 173 13.43 10.64 7.65
C ALA A 173 12.71 11.55 8.68
N LEU A 174 11.60 11.10 9.25
CA LEU A 174 10.87 11.82 10.30
C LEU A 174 11.66 11.86 11.61
N GLU A 175 12.33 10.78 12.00
CA GLU A 175 13.22 10.73 13.17
C GLU A 175 14.42 11.69 13.01
N ALA A 176 14.99 11.75 11.81
CA ALA A 176 16.05 12.71 11.51
C ALA A 176 15.55 14.15 11.64
N LYS A 177 14.33 14.46 11.16
CA LYS A 177 13.71 15.78 11.35
C LYS A 177 13.31 16.06 12.80
N ALA A 178 12.89 15.06 13.56
CA ALA A 178 12.64 15.19 14.98
C ALA A 178 13.91 15.65 15.72
N THR A 179 15.04 15.03 15.40
CA THR A 179 16.35 15.42 15.97
C THR A 179 16.78 16.81 15.50
N GLU A 180 16.64 17.13 14.21
CA GLU A 180 17.02 18.43 13.63
C GLU A 180 16.25 19.60 14.26
N PHE A 181 14.97 19.38 14.61
CA PHE A 181 14.07 20.41 15.12
C PHE A 181 13.83 20.33 16.61
N GLN A 182 14.61 19.55 17.33
CA GLN A 182 14.43 19.29 18.77
C GLN A 182 14.45 20.56 19.62
N ASP A 183 15.31 21.53 19.28
CA ASP A 183 15.49 22.77 20.04
C ASP A 183 14.57 23.90 19.55
N ILE A 184 13.60 23.64 18.71
CA ILE A 184 12.70 24.66 18.17
C ILE A 184 11.38 24.63 18.91
N VAL A 185 11.17 25.62 19.79
CA VAL A 185 9.88 25.79 20.49
C VAL A 185 8.90 26.51 19.58
N LYS A 186 7.65 26.05 19.58
CA LYS A 186 6.52 26.66 18.88
C LYS A 186 5.26 26.67 19.74
N SER A 187 4.25 27.45 19.35
CA SER A 187 2.94 27.36 19.96
C SER A 187 2.28 26.03 19.58
N GLY A 188 1.85 25.24 20.55
CA GLY A 188 0.91 24.15 20.32
C GLY A 188 -0.46 24.70 19.89
N ARG A 189 -1.25 23.89 19.21
CA ARG A 189 -2.64 24.23 18.86
C ARG A 189 -3.56 23.03 19.06
N THR A 190 -4.63 23.26 19.81
CA THR A 190 -5.76 22.33 19.91
C THR A 190 -7.01 23.04 19.42
N HIS A 191 -7.85 22.39 18.62
CA HIS A 191 -8.97 23.05 17.92
C HIS A 191 -8.53 24.26 17.04
N LEU A 192 -7.30 24.27 16.58
CA LEU A 192 -6.62 25.40 15.91
C LEU A 192 -6.54 26.67 16.76
N GLN A 193 -6.78 26.58 18.07
CA GLN A 193 -6.61 27.66 19.03
C GLN A 193 -5.28 27.50 19.76
N ASP A 194 -4.77 28.59 20.31
CA ASP A 194 -3.51 28.63 21.06
C ASP A 194 -3.53 27.62 22.21
N ALA A 195 -2.47 26.83 22.30
CA ALA A 195 -2.23 25.90 23.39
C ALA A 195 -0.81 26.09 23.94
N VAL A 196 -0.45 25.26 24.90
CA VAL A 196 0.87 25.31 25.54
C VAL A 196 2.01 25.19 24.55
N PRO A 197 3.22 25.72 24.86
CA PRO A 197 4.40 25.52 24.04
C PRO A 197 4.71 24.03 23.85
N VAL A 198 5.16 23.69 22.66
CA VAL A 198 5.63 22.34 22.28
C VAL A 198 6.90 22.46 21.44
N ARG A 199 7.68 21.40 21.33
CA ARG A 199 8.83 21.38 20.42
C ARG A 199 8.41 20.94 19.03
N LEU A 200 8.94 21.60 18.00
CA LEU A 200 8.67 21.21 16.61
C LEU A 200 9.16 19.78 16.33
N GLY A 201 10.31 19.40 16.90
CA GLY A 201 10.85 18.06 16.77
C GLY A 201 9.91 16.98 17.29
N ASP A 202 9.15 17.23 18.36
CA ASP A 202 8.19 16.28 18.93
C ASP A 202 7.04 15.98 17.98
N ASN A 203 6.63 16.95 17.13
CA ASN A 203 5.63 16.69 16.09
C ASN A 203 6.12 15.64 15.08
N PHE A 204 7.37 15.79 14.61
CA PHE A 204 7.98 14.84 13.67
C PHE A 204 8.23 13.48 14.32
N GLY A 205 8.68 13.45 15.57
CA GLY A 205 8.83 12.21 16.35
C GLY A 205 7.52 11.47 16.56
N ALA A 206 6.44 12.20 16.85
CA ALA A 206 5.09 11.61 16.95
C ALA A 206 4.63 10.99 15.62
N TRP A 207 4.90 11.64 14.49
CA TRP A 207 4.56 11.08 13.18
C TRP A 207 5.41 9.84 12.86
N ALA A 208 6.69 9.82 13.19
CA ALA A 208 7.53 8.63 13.06
C ALA A 208 6.99 7.46 13.87
N GLN A 209 6.60 7.70 15.14
CA GLN A 209 5.99 6.70 16.01
C GLN A 209 4.68 6.14 15.42
N ILE A 210 3.79 7.00 14.92
CA ILE A 210 2.52 6.61 14.29
C ILE A 210 2.79 5.68 13.10
N LEU A 211 3.74 6.03 12.21
CA LEU A 211 4.08 5.19 11.06
C LEU A 211 4.70 3.85 11.47
N SER A 212 5.54 3.82 12.51
CA SER A 212 6.11 2.60 13.09
C SER A 212 5.01 1.67 13.63
N GLU A 213 3.99 2.21 14.29
CA GLU A 213 2.83 1.42 14.73
C GLU A 213 2.03 0.85 13.56
N HIS A 214 1.87 1.60 12.47
CA HIS A 214 1.22 1.10 11.25
C HIS A 214 2.05 0.02 10.56
N GLN A 215 3.37 0.14 10.53
CA GLN A 215 4.26 -0.91 10.02
C GLN A 215 4.03 -2.23 10.78
N ASN A 216 3.95 -2.18 12.11
CA ASN A 216 3.68 -3.36 12.93
C ASN A 216 2.27 -3.93 12.68
N ARG A 217 1.23 -3.08 12.58
CA ARG A 217 -0.14 -3.53 12.27
C ARG A 217 -0.22 -4.22 10.91
N LEU A 218 0.47 -3.69 9.89
CA LEU A 218 0.57 -4.30 8.57
C LEU A 218 1.31 -5.64 8.61
N TYR A 219 2.40 -5.74 9.37
CA TYR A 219 3.13 -6.99 9.56
C TYR A 219 2.22 -8.08 10.16
N ILE A 220 1.45 -7.75 11.20
CA ILE A 220 0.49 -8.67 11.82
C ILE A 220 -0.59 -9.09 10.82
N ALA A 221 -1.20 -8.13 10.09
CA ALA A 221 -2.23 -8.43 9.12
C ALA A 221 -1.72 -9.26 7.93
N ALA A 222 -0.46 -9.06 7.51
CA ALA A 222 0.18 -9.83 6.46
C ALA A 222 0.34 -11.32 6.82
N GLY A 223 0.38 -11.67 8.11
CA GLY A 223 0.38 -13.05 8.58
C GLY A 223 -0.81 -13.86 8.05
N ASP A 224 -1.97 -13.25 7.91
CA ASP A 224 -3.16 -13.90 7.35
C ASP A 224 -2.99 -14.27 5.86
N LEU A 225 -2.13 -13.57 5.12
CA LEU A 225 -1.84 -13.88 3.72
C LEU A 225 -0.91 -15.09 3.56
N MET A 226 -0.19 -15.50 4.60
CA MET A 226 0.76 -16.61 4.54
C MET A 226 0.08 -18.00 4.56
N VAL A 227 -1.21 -18.06 4.88
CA VAL A 227 -1.97 -19.30 4.97
C VAL A 227 -2.69 -19.58 3.65
N LEU A 228 -2.27 -20.60 2.89
CA LEU A 228 -2.68 -20.84 1.51
C LEU A 228 -3.73 -21.95 1.39
N GLY A 229 -4.79 -21.68 0.62
CA GLY A 229 -5.80 -22.67 0.23
C GLY A 229 -5.42 -23.53 -0.98
N LEU A 230 -4.18 -23.44 -1.48
CA LEU A 230 -3.71 -24.15 -2.66
C LEU A 230 -3.74 -25.68 -2.43
N GLY A 231 -4.16 -26.41 -3.45
CA GLY A 231 -4.43 -27.85 -3.36
C GLY A 231 -5.87 -28.18 -2.97
N GLY A 232 -6.71 -27.15 -2.70
CA GLY A 232 -8.15 -27.35 -2.47
C GLY A 232 -8.95 -27.69 -3.73
N SER A 233 -8.38 -27.43 -4.91
CA SER A 233 -9.02 -27.64 -6.21
C SER A 233 -10.34 -26.87 -6.30
N ALA A 234 -11.42 -27.49 -6.77
CA ALA A 234 -12.67 -26.80 -7.12
C ALA A 234 -13.45 -26.24 -5.91
N ALA A 235 -13.51 -27.00 -4.80
CA ALA A 235 -14.36 -26.67 -3.64
C ALA A 235 -13.70 -27.00 -2.28
N GLY A 236 -12.39 -27.18 -2.22
CA GLY A 236 -11.66 -27.46 -0.99
C GLY A 236 -11.54 -28.94 -0.62
N THR A 237 -11.86 -29.85 -1.55
CA THR A 237 -11.75 -31.31 -1.32
C THR A 237 -10.45 -31.89 -1.84
N GLY A 238 -9.70 -31.16 -2.68
CA GLY A 238 -8.49 -31.66 -3.32
C GLY A 238 -8.75 -32.76 -4.38
N MET A 239 -9.96 -32.81 -4.94
CA MET A 239 -10.30 -33.80 -5.96
C MET A 239 -9.34 -33.67 -7.15
N ASN A 240 -8.83 -34.82 -7.64
CA ASN A 240 -7.88 -34.95 -8.74
C ASN A 240 -6.46 -34.38 -8.45
N THR A 241 -6.11 -34.14 -7.19
CA THR A 241 -4.74 -33.81 -6.79
C THR A 241 -4.02 -35.04 -6.24
N HIS A 242 -2.70 -35.12 -6.43
CA HIS A 242 -1.90 -36.14 -5.75
C HIS A 242 -1.89 -35.89 -4.22
N PRO A 243 -1.95 -36.92 -3.37
CA PRO A 243 -2.02 -36.73 -1.90
C PRO A 243 -0.91 -35.85 -1.31
N GLU A 244 0.30 -35.90 -1.88
CA GLU A 244 1.43 -35.11 -1.43
C GLU A 244 1.46 -33.69 -2.02
N TYR A 245 0.69 -33.42 -3.07
CA TYR A 245 0.76 -32.15 -3.84
C TYR A 245 0.59 -30.93 -2.94
N ARG A 246 -0.43 -30.91 -2.10
CA ARG A 246 -0.79 -29.76 -1.28
C ARG A 246 0.36 -29.30 -0.37
N GLN A 247 1.00 -30.19 0.35
CA GLN A 247 2.11 -29.86 1.24
C GLN A 247 3.32 -29.41 0.43
N ARG A 248 3.72 -30.21 -0.55
CA ARG A 248 4.92 -29.95 -1.33
C ARG A 248 4.87 -28.66 -2.14
N VAL A 249 3.71 -28.30 -2.71
CA VAL A 249 3.59 -27.08 -3.52
C VAL A 249 3.70 -25.83 -2.64
N VAL A 250 3.19 -25.86 -1.42
CA VAL A 250 3.35 -24.76 -0.46
C VAL A 250 4.79 -24.65 0.03
N ASP A 251 5.45 -25.78 0.30
CA ASP A 251 6.86 -25.81 0.71
C ASP A 251 7.78 -25.23 -0.40
N ILE A 252 7.55 -25.60 -1.65
CA ILE A 252 8.28 -25.02 -2.80
C ILE A 252 8.00 -23.54 -2.96
N LEU A 253 6.75 -23.10 -2.82
CA LEU A 253 6.42 -21.66 -2.85
C LEU A 253 7.11 -20.89 -1.71
N SER A 254 7.14 -21.47 -0.51
CA SER A 254 7.83 -20.87 0.63
C SER A 254 9.32 -20.69 0.36
N GLN A 255 9.97 -21.67 -0.25
CA GLN A 255 11.39 -21.58 -0.64
C GLN A 255 11.64 -20.57 -1.76
N LEU A 256 10.80 -20.56 -2.81
CA LEU A 256 10.95 -19.66 -3.96
C LEU A 256 10.75 -18.18 -3.60
N LEU A 257 9.90 -17.91 -2.61
CA LEU A 257 9.47 -16.55 -2.24
C LEU A 257 10.12 -16.04 -0.95
N GLU A 258 10.78 -16.93 -0.20
CA GLU A 258 11.37 -16.63 1.11
C GLU A 258 10.33 -16.13 2.15
N PHE A 259 9.07 -16.55 2.00
CA PHE A 259 8.00 -16.31 2.98
C PHE A 259 7.68 -17.60 3.73
N PRO A 260 7.36 -17.56 5.04
CA PRO A 260 6.94 -18.72 5.82
C PRO A 260 5.48 -19.09 5.49
N LEU A 261 5.26 -19.62 4.28
CA LEU A 261 3.94 -20.00 3.80
C LEU A 261 3.50 -21.33 4.40
N GLU A 262 2.22 -21.44 4.75
CA GLU A 262 1.65 -22.64 5.37
C GLU A 262 0.37 -23.08 4.63
N PRO A 263 0.12 -24.42 4.54
CA PRO A 263 -1.15 -24.90 4.04
C PRO A 263 -2.30 -24.57 4.99
N ALA A 264 -3.41 -24.06 4.47
CA ALA A 264 -4.57 -23.74 5.30
C ALA A 264 -5.09 -24.98 6.06
N PRO A 265 -5.39 -24.89 7.37
CA PRO A 265 -5.89 -26.03 8.14
C PRO A 265 -7.23 -26.56 7.62
N HIS A 266 -8.05 -25.67 7.02
CA HIS A 266 -9.34 -26.02 6.45
C HIS A 266 -9.52 -25.37 5.08
N LEU A 267 -9.35 -26.16 4.00
CA LEU A 267 -9.34 -25.67 2.63
C LEU A 267 -10.65 -25.01 2.20
N MET A 268 -11.81 -25.59 2.56
CA MET A 268 -13.11 -24.97 2.22
C MET A 268 -13.30 -23.60 2.88
N ALA A 269 -12.83 -23.42 4.11
CA ALA A 269 -12.86 -22.12 4.78
C ALA A 269 -11.96 -21.10 4.07
N ALA A 270 -10.76 -21.50 3.66
CA ALA A 270 -9.81 -20.64 2.95
C ALA A 270 -10.31 -20.20 1.56
N MET A 271 -11.18 -21.00 0.92
CA MET A 271 -11.77 -20.67 -0.38
C MET A 271 -13.01 -19.78 -0.30
N GLN A 272 -13.75 -19.84 0.79
CA GLN A 272 -14.99 -19.07 0.99
C GLN A 272 -14.74 -17.71 1.61
N SER A 273 -13.82 -17.64 2.58
CA SER A 273 -13.56 -16.42 3.34
C SER A 273 -12.51 -15.52 2.68
N MET A 274 -12.88 -14.28 2.48
CA MET A 274 -11.96 -13.21 2.04
C MET A 274 -11.46 -12.36 3.22
N GLY A 275 -11.65 -12.82 4.47
CA GLY A 275 -11.32 -12.09 5.70
C GLY A 275 -9.86 -11.63 5.77
N ALA A 276 -8.91 -12.45 5.31
CA ALA A 276 -7.50 -12.09 5.25
C ALA A 276 -7.25 -10.82 4.42
N PHE A 277 -7.95 -10.68 3.29
CA PHE A 277 -7.81 -9.51 2.43
C PHE A 277 -8.46 -8.26 3.05
N VAL A 278 -9.58 -8.43 3.74
CA VAL A 278 -10.24 -7.34 4.48
C VAL A 278 -9.37 -6.84 5.64
N ASN A 279 -8.68 -7.74 6.36
CA ASN A 279 -7.77 -7.36 7.44
C ASN A 279 -6.60 -6.50 6.93
N VAL A 280 -5.94 -6.93 5.85
CA VAL A 280 -4.86 -6.13 5.25
C VAL A 280 -5.38 -4.82 4.71
N SER A 281 -6.51 -4.83 4.00
CA SER A 281 -7.14 -3.62 3.47
C SER A 281 -7.52 -2.63 4.58
N GLY A 282 -8.06 -3.11 5.69
CA GLY A 282 -8.35 -2.29 6.86
C GLY A 282 -7.11 -1.66 7.50
N ALA A 283 -5.98 -2.40 7.53
CA ALA A 283 -4.71 -1.85 8.00
C ALA A 283 -4.18 -0.76 7.05
N LEU A 284 -4.28 -0.94 5.73
CA LEU A 284 -3.93 0.07 4.73
C LEU A 284 -4.81 1.33 4.85
N ARG A 285 -6.12 1.17 5.05
CA ARG A 285 -7.04 2.28 5.30
C ARG A 285 -6.61 3.08 6.55
N ASN A 286 -6.26 2.41 7.65
CA ASN A 286 -5.84 3.07 8.89
C ASN A 286 -4.54 3.86 8.67
N LEU A 287 -3.55 3.30 7.96
CA LEU A 287 -2.35 4.03 7.55
C LEU A 287 -2.70 5.25 6.69
N ALA A 288 -3.58 5.09 5.71
CA ALA A 288 -4.01 6.18 4.84
C ALA A 288 -4.65 7.34 5.61
N GLN A 289 -5.46 7.06 6.65
CA GLN A 289 -6.07 8.09 7.50
C GLN A 289 -5.01 8.95 8.21
N ASP A 290 -3.98 8.35 8.79
CA ASP A 290 -2.93 9.09 9.49
C ASP A 290 -2.00 9.82 8.52
N LEU A 291 -1.74 9.28 7.33
CA LEU A 291 -1.02 9.99 6.27
C LEU A 291 -1.77 11.24 5.80
N VAL A 292 -3.10 11.21 5.72
CA VAL A 292 -3.93 12.40 5.43
C VAL A 292 -3.76 13.44 6.54
N LYS A 293 -3.82 13.01 7.81
CA LYS A 293 -3.62 13.92 8.97
C LYS A 293 -2.24 14.58 8.93
N ILE A 294 -1.19 13.81 8.73
CA ILE A 294 0.18 14.33 8.61
C ILE A 294 0.28 15.31 7.43
N SER A 295 -0.28 14.95 6.29
CA SER A 295 -0.28 15.81 5.10
C SER A 295 -1.02 17.15 5.32
N HIS A 296 -2.13 17.13 6.04
CA HIS A 296 -2.87 18.34 6.38
C HIS A 296 -2.09 19.22 7.35
N ASP A 297 -1.40 18.66 8.33
CA ASP A 297 -0.55 19.41 9.25
C ASP A 297 0.63 20.06 8.52
N LEU A 298 1.32 19.33 7.65
CA LEU A 298 2.39 19.87 6.82
C LEU A 298 1.92 21.06 5.98
N ARG A 299 0.73 20.97 5.37
CA ARG A 299 0.13 22.06 4.59
C ARG A 299 -0.21 23.27 5.45
N LEU A 300 -0.75 23.07 6.65
CA LEU A 300 -1.07 24.16 7.59
C LEU A 300 0.20 24.87 8.08
N MET A 301 1.21 24.11 8.49
CA MET A 301 2.45 24.64 9.02
C MET A 301 3.27 25.38 7.97
N ASP A 302 3.20 25.00 6.68
CA ASP A 302 3.84 25.70 5.54
C ASP A 302 3.01 26.86 5.01
N SER A 303 1.74 27.01 5.42
CA SER A 303 0.80 27.95 4.82
C SER A 303 1.32 29.41 4.85
N GLY A 304 1.03 30.16 3.80
CA GLY A 304 1.43 31.58 3.70
C GLY A 304 2.18 31.90 2.40
N PRO A 305 3.30 32.63 2.43
CA PRO A 305 4.20 32.93 3.55
C PRO A 305 3.79 34.09 4.48
N LYS A 306 2.94 35.02 4.04
CA LYS A 306 2.62 36.23 4.84
C LYS A 306 1.27 36.16 5.56
N THR A 307 0.33 35.39 5.05
CA THR A 307 -1.06 35.30 5.55
C THR A 307 -1.39 33.91 6.14
N GLY A 308 -0.40 33.11 6.44
CA GLY A 308 -0.52 31.79 7.07
C GLY A 308 0.50 31.56 8.17
N PHE A 309 0.63 30.33 8.65
CA PHE A 309 1.47 30.00 9.80
C PHE A 309 2.96 30.15 9.49
N LYS A 310 3.40 29.53 8.42
CA LYS A 310 4.82 29.56 7.99
C LYS A 310 5.81 29.16 9.08
N GLU A 311 5.47 28.17 9.86
CA GLU A 311 6.35 27.57 10.87
C GLU A 311 7.43 26.68 10.27
N ILE A 312 7.11 26.08 9.11
CA ILE A 312 8.05 25.29 8.30
C ILE A 312 8.04 25.80 6.86
N GLN A 313 9.03 25.35 6.08
CA GLN A 313 9.08 25.52 4.64
C GLN A 313 9.17 24.14 3.98
N LEU A 314 8.20 23.78 3.16
CA LEU A 314 8.28 22.61 2.30
C LEU A 314 9.13 22.90 1.05
N PRO A 315 9.88 21.92 0.52
CA PRO A 315 10.66 22.09 -0.69
C PRO A 315 9.77 22.43 -1.89
N PRO A 316 10.12 23.43 -2.71
CA PRO A 316 9.43 23.69 -3.97
C PRO A 316 9.80 22.62 -5.00
N VAL A 317 8.82 21.82 -5.45
CA VAL A 317 9.05 20.74 -6.43
C VAL A 317 8.59 21.11 -7.84
N GLN A 318 7.73 22.14 -7.96
CA GLN A 318 7.29 22.67 -9.24
C GLN A 318 6.72 24.08 -9.08
N PRO A 319 6.62 24.90 -10.13
CA PRO A 319 5.88 26.17 -10.08
C PRO A 319 4.44 25.95 -9.65
N GLY A 320 3.97 26.71 -8.66
CA GLY A 320 2.65 26.50 -8.04
C GLY A 320 1.48 27.23 -8.70
N SER A 321 1.77 28.12 -9.65
CA SER A 321 0.74 28.94 -10.31
C SER A 321 1.14 29.30 -11.73
N SER A 322 0.18 29.25 -12.64
CA SER A 322 0.36 29.73 -14.03
C SER A 322 0.37 31.26 -14.17
N ILE A 323 -0.09 31.98 -13.14
CA ILE A 323 -0.28 33.45 -13.20
C ILE A 323 0.43 34.20 -12.06
N MET A 324 0.89 33.54 -11.00
CA MET A 324 1.56 34.15 -9.86
C MET A 324 3.00 33.64 -9.72
N PRO A 325 4.01 34.40 -10.23
CA PRO A 325 5.42 34.02 -10.06
C PRO A 325 5.79 33.88 -8.58
N GLY A 326 6.58 32.87 -8.22
CA GLY A 326 7.05 32.65 -6.85
C GLY A 326 6.05 32.02 -5.90
N LYS A 327 4.87 31.60 -6.37
CA LYS A 327 3.93 30.80 -5.57
C LYS A 327 4.28 29.32 -5.68
N TYR A 328 4.57 28.67 -4.57
CA TYR A 328 4.83 27.24 -4.45
C TYR A 328 3.74 26.60 -3.60
N ASN A 329 3.09 25.57 -4.14
CA ASN A 329 2.03 24.85 -3.45
C ASN A 329 2.58 23.57 -2.78
N PRO A 330 1.98 23.08 -1.68
CA PRO A 330 2.40 21.85 -0.98
C PRO A 330 1.91 20.59 -1.73
N VAL A 331 2.24 20.46 -3.03
CA VAL A 331 1.66 19.47 -3.96
C VAL A 331 1.94 18.03 -3.57
N MET A 332 3.06 17.75 -2.88
CA MET A 332 3.36 16.39 -2.41
C MET A 332 2.38 15.94 -1.32
N ALA A 333 2.04 16.81 -0.39
CA ALA A 333 1.03 16.55 0.64
C ALA A 333 -0.40 16.48 0.06
N GLU A 334 -0.68 17.28 -0.99
CA GLU A 334 -1.96 17.21 -1.71
C GLU A 334 -2.11 15.88 -2.45
N MET A 335 -1.09 15.45 -3.19
CA MET A 335 -1.05 14.15 -3.88
C MET A 335 -1.20 12.99 -2.88
N THR A 336 -0.51 13.04 -1.75
CA THR A 336 -0.63 12.03 -0.69
C THR A 336 -2.09 11.89 -0.22
N SER A 337 -2.77 13.01 0.03
CA SER A 337 -4.18 12.99 0.44
C SER A 337 -5.08 12.37 -0.64
N MET A 338 -4.85 12.68 -1.93
CA MET A 338 -5.62 12.09 -3.04
C MET A 338 -5.48 10.57 -3.10
N VAL A 339 -4.24 10.06 -3.01
CA VAL A 339 -3.98 8.61 -3.02
C VAL A 339 -4.61 7.93 -1.80
N CYS A 340 -4.48 8.53 -0.61
CA CYS A 340 -5.08 8.00 0.61
C CYS A 340 -6.61 7.92 0.51
N PHE A 341 -7.28 8.91 -0.05
CA PHE A 341 -8.73 8.86 -0.28
C PHE A 341 -9.11 7.75 -1.25
N GLN A 342 -8.31 7.52 -2.29
CA GLN A 342 -8.55 6.42 -3.24
C GLN A 342 -8.41 5.05 -2.54
N VAL A 343 -7.39 4.87 -1.70
CA VAL A 343 -7.19 3.63 -0.91
C VAL A 343 -8.36 3.37 0.04
N MET A 344 -8.90 4.40 0.69
CA MET A 344 -10.12 4.27 1.51
C MET A 344 -11.33 3.84 0.68
N GLY A 345 -11.45 4.34 -0.56
CA GLY A 345 -12.47 3.91 -1.51
C GLY A 345 -12.31 2.44 -1.93
N TYR A 346 -11.09 2.00 -2.16
CA TYR A 346 -10.78 0.61 -2.49
C TYR A 346 -11.06 -0.34 -1.32
N ASP A 347 -10.78 0.05 -0.07
CA ASP A 347 -11.12 -0.72 1.13
C ASP A 347 -12.63 -1.01 1.20
N ASN A 348 -13.47 -0.01 0.96
CA ASN A 348 -14.91 -0.21 0.88
C ASN A 348 -15.31 -1.21 -0.22
N ALA A 349 -14.71 -1.09 -1.41
CA ALA A 349 -14.97 -2.03 -2.51
C ALA A 349 -14.55 -3.47 -2.17
N ILE A 350 -13.41 -3.66 -1.48
CA ILE A 350 -12.95 -4.96 -0.98
C ILE A 350 -13.94 -5.53 0.04
N ALA A 351 -14.43 -4.72 0.98
CA ALA A 351 -15.40 -5.16 1.98
C ALA A 351 -16.71 -5.62 1.32
N PHE A 352 -17.25 -4.88 0.34
CA PHE A 352 -18.43 -5.30 -0.43
C PHE A 352 -18.18 -6.59 -1.23
N ALA A 353 -17.02 -6.71 -1.86
CA ALA A 353 -16.66 -7.91 -2.60
C ALA A 353 -16.49 -9.13 -1.68
N ALA A 354 -15.93 -8.95 -0.49
CA ALA A 354 -15.73 -10.03 0.47
C ALA A 354 -17.05 -10.62 0.99
N GLN A 355 -18.07 -9.79 1.22
CA GLN A 355 -19.39 -10.27 1.67
C GLN A 355 -20.23 -10.93 0.57
N ALA A 356 -19.87 -10.78 -0.70
CA ALA A 356 -20.64 -11.27 -1.84
C ALA A 356 -20.39 -12.76 -2.16
N GLY A 357 -19.62 -13.49 -1.33
CA GLY A 357 -19.43 -14.94 -1.48
C GLY A 357 -20.73 -15.71 -1.29
N GLN A 358 -20.87 -16.82 -2.03
CA GLN A 358 -22.03 -17.70 -1.95
C GLN A 358 -21.56 -19.15 -1.90
N LEU A 359 -22.08 -19.92 -0.94
CA LEU A 359 -21.74 -21.33 -0.73
C LEU A 359 -20.20 -21.51 -0.65
N GLU A 360 -19.64 -22.32 -1.53
CA GLU A 360 -18.25 -22.79 -1.46
C GLU A 360 -17.22 -21.80 -2.03
N LEU A 361 -17.65 -20.68 -2.63
CA LEU A 361 -16.73 -19.78 -3.32
C LEU A 361 -17.14 -18.31 -3.24
N ASN A 362 -16.14 -17.43 -3.19
CA ASN A 362 -16.32 -16.02 -3.49
C ASN A 362 -15.86 -15.72 -4.92
N VAL A 363 -16.76 -15.29 -5.80
CA VAL A 363 -16.44 -15.03 -7.21
C VAL A 363 -16.00 -13.59 -7.50
N MET A 364 -15.95 -12.70 -6.48
CA MET A 364 -15.53 -11.30 -6.64
C MET A 364 -14.00 -11.12 -6.48
N MET A 365 -13.24 -12.18 -6.45
CA MET A 365 -11.78 -12.18 -6.30
C MET A 365 -11.02 -11.27 -7.28
N PRO A 366 -11.40 -11.10 -8.56
CA PRO A 366 -10.71 -10.16 -9.46
C PRO A 366 -10.73 -8.72 -8.96
N LEU A 367 -11.87 -8.26 -8.40
CA LEU A 367 -12.01 -6.93 -7.81
C LEU A 367 -11.14 -6.79 -6.55
N ILE A 368 -11.11 -7.81 -5.69
CA ILE A 368 -10.26 -7.84 -4.50
C ILE A 368 -8.78 -7.81 -4.90
N ALA A 369 -8.37 -8.60 -5.88
CA ALA A 369 -6.99 -8.67 -6.37
C ALA A 369 -6.47 -7.29 -6.80
N TYR A 370 -7.21 -6.63 -7.69
CA TYR A 370 -6.82 -5.32 -8.19
C TYR A 370 -6.77 -4.28 -7.08
N ASN A 371 -7.85 -4.13 -6.32
CA ASN A 371 -7.94 -3.09 -5.31
C ASN A 371 -6.91 -3.26 -4.18
N LEU A 372 -6.66 -4.49 -3.72
CA LEU A 372 -5.72 -4.76 -2.64
C LEU A 372 -4.28 -4.49 -3.06
N ILE A 373 -3.83 -5.15 -4.14
CA ILE A 373 -2.44 -5.05 -4.58
C ILE A 373 -2.14 -3.62 -5.04
N HIS A 374 -3.05 -3.00 -5.80
CA HIS A 374 -2.90 -1.62 -6.23
C HIS A 374 -2.84 -0.64 -5.05
N SER A 375 -3.67 -0.82 -4.02
CA SER A 375 -3.61 0.00 -2.80
C SER A 375 -2.24 -0.05 -2.12
N ILE A 376 -1.65 -1.24 -2.03
CA ILE A 376 -0.30 -1.41 -1.44
C ILE A 376 0.75 -0.68 -2.28
N GLU A 377 0.73 -0.87 -3.60
CA GLU A 377 1.71 -0.28 -4.51
C GLU A 377 1.61 1.25 -4.54
N ILE A 378 0.40 1.82 -4.68
CA ILE A 378 0.25 3.29 -4.73
C ILE A 378 0.57 3.95 -3.39
N LEU A 379 0.29 3.32 -2.24
CA LEU A 379 0.70 3.83 -0.93
C LEU A 379 2.22 3.82 -0.79
N GLY A 380 2.88 2.73 -1.13
CA GLY A 380 4.34 2.65 -1.06
C GLY A 380 5.02 3.69 -1.96
N ASN A 381 4.58 3.81 -3.20
CA ASN A 381 5.08 4.82 -4.13
C ASN A 381 4.84 6.26 -3.62
N THR A 382 3.67 6.51 -3.03
CA THR A 382 3.30 7.80 -2.46
C THR A 382 4.17 8.17 -1.26
N ILE A 383 4.37 7.23 -0.33
CA ILE A 383 5.21 7.44 0.86
C ILE A 383 6.65 7.70 0.44
N SER A 384 7.19 6.95 -0.51
CA SER A 384 8.53 7.17 -1.05
C SER A 384 8.66 8.56 -1.66
N ALA A 385 7.70 8.97 -2.50
CA ALA A 385 7.69 10.29 -3.14
C ALA A 385 7.54 11.43 -2.10
N LEU A 386 6.64 11.29 -1.11
CA LEU A 386 6.47 12.24 -0.01
C LEU A 386 7.76 12.38 0.80
N THR A 387 8.43 11.26 1.08
CA THR A 387 9.66 11.25 1.87
C THR A 387 10.79 11.97 1.13
N THR A 388 11.04 11.59 -0.10
CA THR A 388 12.19 12.11 -0.88
C THR A 388 11.99 13.55 -1.36
N SER A 389 10.78 13.88 -1.80
CA SER A 389 10.50 15.19 -2.41
C SER A 389 9.87 16.21 -1.44
N CYS A 390 9.55 15.80 -0.20
CA CYS A 390 8.99 16.69 0.80
C CYS A 390 9.71 16.57 2.15
N ILE A 391 9.54 15.45 2.90
CA ILE A 391 9.96 15.35 4.31
C ILE A 391 11.46 15.67 4.49
N GLN A 392 12.32 15.06 3.68
CA GLN A 392 13.77 15.23 3.79
C GLN A 392 14.24 16.69 3.61
N GLY A 393 13.53 17.44 2.78
CA GLY A 393 13.88 18.84 2.46
C GLY A 393 13.16 19.90 3.30
N ILE A 394 12.37 19.52 4.29
CA ILE A 394 11.69 20.48 5.18
C ILE A 394 12.72 21.28 5.98
N THR A 395 12.52 22.60 6.05
CA THR A 395 13.26 23.50 6.96
C THR A 395 12.31 24.21 7.91
N ALA A 396 12.80 24.57 9.09
CA ALA A 396 12.02 25.28 10.10
C ALA A 396 12.23 26.79 10.03
N ASN A 397 11.16 27.56 10.24
CA ASN A 397 11.22 28.99 10.47
C ASN A 397 11.27 29.27 12.00
N LYS A 398 12.46 29.21 12.56
CA LYS A 398 12.71 29.36 14.02
C LYS A 398 12.12 30.62 14.57
N GLU A 399 12.32 31.75 13.88
CA GLU A 399 11.84 33.08 14.34
C GLU A 399 10.30 33.09 14.39
N ARG A 400 9.64 32.51 13.39
CA ARG A 400 8.18 32.45 13.35
C ARG A 400 7.61 31.55 14.45
N CYS A 401 8.22 30.39 14.67
CA CYS A 401 7.86 29.47 15.73
C CYS A 401 7.98 30.15 17.12
N LEU A 402 9.10 30.81 17.39
CA LEU A 402 9.34 31.50 18.64
C LEU A 402 8.35 32.67 18.87
N ALA A 403 8.14 33.50 17.84
CA ALA A 403 7.21 34.61 17.92
C ALA A 403 5.78 34.18 18.26
N TYR A 404 5.32 33.05 17.71
CA TYR A 404 4.01 32.48 18.05
C TYR A 404 3.97 31.91 19.46
N ALA A 405 5.05 31.25 19.91
CA ALA A 405 5.13 30.71 21.27
C ALA A 405 5.09 31.83 22.32
N GLU A 406 5.90 32.89 22.13
CA GLU A 406 5.95 34.07 23.02
C GLU A 406 4.64 34.88 23.03
N GLY A 407 3.96 34.96 21.90
CA GLY A 407 2.67 35.66 21.74
C GLY A 407 1.46 34.88 22.19
N SER A 408 1.62 33.59 22.53
CA SER A 408 0.46 32.72 22.86
C SER A 408 -0.17 33.12 24.21
N LEU A 409 -1.50 33.30 24.20
CA LEU A 409 -2.27 33.49 25.42
C LEU A 409 -2.26 32.29 26.35
N ALA A 410 -1.96 31.10 25.84
CA ALA A 410 -1.88 29.89 26.64
C ALA A 410 -0.77 29.90 27.68
N LEU A 411 0.21 30.78 27.53
CA LEU A 411 1.25 31.02 28.54
C LEU A 411 0.68 31.45 29.89
N VAL A 412 -0.52 32.04 29.91
CA VAL A 412 -1.23 32.39 31.15
C VAL A 412 -1.45 31.18 32.06
N THR A 413 -1.50 29.98 31.50
CA THR A 413 -1.67 28.74 32.27
C THR A 413 -0.53 28.50 33.25
N ALA A 414 0.70 28.84 32.87
CA ALA A 414 1.86 28.76 33.76
C ALA A 414 1.78 29.77 34.93
N LEU A 415 1.15 30.91 34.70
CA LEU A 415 0.94 31.92 35.72
C LEU A 415 -0.05 31.54 36.81
N ASN A 416 -1.02 30.66 36.51
CA ASN A 416 -2.10 30.27 37.44
C ASN A 416 -1.60 29.79 38.80
N THR A 417 -0.51 29.05 38.84
CA THR A 417 0.07 28.47 40.04
C THR A 417 0.78 29.50 40.91
N HIS A 418 1.14 30.67 40.36
CA HIS A 418 1.90 31.72 41.02
C HIS A 418 1.05 32.93 41.39
N ILE A 419 0.16 33.39 40.51
CA ILE A 419 -0.67 34.59 40.74
C ILE A 419 -2.14 34.25 40.97
N GLY A 420 -2.54 32.99 40.90
CA GLY A 420 -3.92 32.51 41.04
C GLY A 420 -4.76 32.73 39.80
N TYR A 421 -5.81 31.89 39.63
CA TYR A 421 -6.65 31.84 38.43
C TYR A 421 -7.31 33.20 38.08
N LEU A 422 -7.82 33.95 39.08
CA LEU A 422 -8.53 35.21 38.82
C LEU A 422 -7.59 36.29 38.26
N ASN A 423 -6.40 36.42 38.82
CA ASN A 423 -5.41 37.36 38.31
C ASN A 423 -4.92 36.95 36.90
N ALA A 424 -4.67 35.67 36.69
CA ALA A 424 -4.27 35.15 35.40
C ALA A 424 -5.36 35.40 34.33
N ALA A 425 -6.64 35.18 34.65
CA ALA A 425 -7.76 35.49 33.78
C ALA A 425 -7.88 37.00 33.46
N ALA A 426 -7.63 37.88 34.46
CA ALA A 426 -7.61 39.31 34.25
C ALA A 426 -6.44 39.74 33.34
N VAL A 427 -5.28 39.15 33.48
CA VAL A 427 -4.09 39.38 32.62
C VAL A 427 -4.38 38.96 31.18
N ALA A 428 -4.97 37.77 30.97
CA ALA A 428 -5.33 37.29 29.63
C ALA A 428 -6.36 38.20 28.95
N LYS A 429 -7.41 38.62 29.68
CA LYS A 429 -8.42 39.54 29.20
C LYS A 429 -7.83 40.88 28.75
N GLU A 430 -7.00 41.47 29.60
CA GLU A 430 -6.36 42.74 29.32
C GLU A 430 -5.39 42.66 28.13
N SER A 431 -4.69 41.54 27.98
CA SER A 431 -3.83 41.30 26.81
C SER A 431 -4.65 41.29 25.51
N LEU A 432 -5.82 40.66 25.49
CA LEU A 432 -6.73 40.66 24.35
C LEU A 432 -7.28 42.08 24.05
N GLU A 433 -7.62 42.84 25.06
CA GLU A 433 -8.22 44.16 24.89
C GLU A 433 -7.18 45.23 24.47
N THR A 434 -5.97 45.13 24.97
CA THR A 434 -4.94 46.17 24.77
C THR A 434 -3.85 45.80 23.76
N GLY A 435 -3.71 44.54 23.40
CA GLY A 435 -2.60 44.04 22.59
C GLY A 435 -1.26 43.97 23.29
N LYS A 436 -1.18 44.28 24.59
CA LYS A 436 0.05 44.14 25.39
C LYS A 436 0.35 42.65 25.60
N SER A 437 1.65 42.32 25.72
CA SER A 437 2.05 40.95 26.06
C SER A 437 1.69 40.63 27.52
N LEU A 438 1.49 39.31 27.80
CA LEU A 438 1.25 38.86 29.19
C LEU A 438 2.34 39.30 30.15
N ARG A 439 3.61 39.25 29.70
CA ARG A 439 4.79 39.70 30.46
C ARG A 439 4.67 41.18 30.87
N GLN A 440 4.32 42.07 29.94
CA GLN A 440 4.16 43.49 30.23
C GLN A 440 3.07 43.74 31.29
N ILE A 441 1.91 43.12 31.16
CA ILE A 441 0.77 43.31 32.05
C ILE A 441 1.08 42.78 33.45
N VAL A 442 1.73 41.63 33.60
CA VAL A 442 2.14 41.06 34.89
C VAL A 442 3.10 41.97 35.61
N LEU A 443 4.09 42.56 34.92
CA LEU A 443 5.05 43.51 35.48
C LEU A 443 4.37 44.85 35.82
N GLU A 444 3.56 45.44 34.95
CA GLU A 444 2.84 46.69 35.20
C GLU A 444 1.92 46.60 36.45
N LYS A 445 1.33 45.43 36.67
CA LYS A 445 0.46 45.16 37.83
C LYS A 445 1.24 44.78 39.10
N GLY A 446 2.55 44.60 39.00
CA GLY A 446 3.38 44.17 40.13
C GLY A 446 3.03 42.79 40.68
N LEU A 447 2.50 41.91 39.84
CA LEU A 447 2.07 40.55 40.24
C LEU A 447 3.24 39.58 40.40
N MET A 448 4.34 39.83 39.73
CA MET A 448 5.60 39.09 39.83
C MET A 448 6.79 40.02 39.52
N THR A 449 7.96 39.63 40.00
CA THR A 449 9.23 40.26 39.60
C THR A 449 9.65 39.76 38.22
N GLU A 450 10.54 40.50 37.56
CA GLU A 450 11.07 40.11 36.25
C GLU A 450 11.80 38.75 36.28
N THR A 451 12.55 38.50 37.37
CA THR A 451 13.29 37.25 37.57
C THR A 451 12.34 36.05 37.75
N GLU A 452 11.30 36.20 38.57
CA GLU A 452 10.28 35.16 38.76
C GLU A 452 9.54 34.87 37.45
N LEU A 453 9.14 35.93 36.75
CA LEU A 453 8.42 35.83 35.50
C LEU A 453 9.25 35.15 34.39
N ALA A 454 10.56 35.44 34.32
CA ALA A 454 11.50 34.81 33.42
C ALA A 454 11.59 33.29 33.66
N THR A 455 11.53 32.87 34.92
CA THR A 455 11.56 31.44 35.28
C THR A 455 10.24 30.76 34.98
N VAL A 456 9.09 31.39 35.26
CA VAL A 456 7.76 30.82 35.07
C VAL A 456 7.39 30.74 33.60
N LEU A 457 7.82 31.71 32.79
CA LEU A 457 7.57 31.74 31.32
C LEU A 457 8.78 31.25 30.51
N ASP A 458 9.58 30.36 31.07
CA ASP A 458 10.66 29.67 30.35
C ASP A 458 10.06 28.66 29.38
N LEU A 459 10.08 28.99 28.09
CA LEU A 459 9.50 28.20 27.04
C LEU A 459 10.13 26.81 26.86
N ASP A 460 11.44 26.70 27.16
CA ASP A 460 12.15 25.42 27.09
C ASP A 460 11.68 24.47 28.20
N GLN A 461 11.49 24.97 29.42
CA GLN A 461 10.92 24.17 30.52
C GLN A 461 9.46 23.85 30.28
N MET A 462 8.66 24.80 29.75
CA MET A 462 7.24 24.60 29.47
C MET A 462 6.98 23.58 28.35
N SER A 463 7.91 23.42 27.40
CA SER A 463 7.78 22.50 26.26
C SER A 463 8.39 21.11 26.52
N ALA A 464 9.01 20.90 27.68
CA ALA A 464 9.63 19.61 28.01
C ALA A 464 8.55 18.53 28.28
N ILE A 465 8.68 17.38 27.64
CA ILE A 465 7.83 16.21 27.91
C ILE A 465 8.21 15.66 29.30
N VAL A 466 7.21 15.47 30.17
CA VAL A 466 7.40 14.83 31.47
C VAL A 466 7.74 13.36 31.26
N PRO A 467 8.93 12.89 31.71
CA PRO A 467 9.30 11.49 31.51
C PRO A 467 8.39 10.55 32.29
N LEU A 468 8.13 9.37 31.72
CA LEU A 468 7.51 8.25 32.43
C LEU A 468 8.44 7.84 33.57
N LYS A 469 7.89 7.73 34.79
CA LYS A 469 8.63 7.26 35.99
C LYS A 469 8.69 5.75 36.02
#